data_b08c7cde0634c0f94c2353525f255962
#
_entry.id   b08c7cde0634c0f94c2353525f255962
#
_cell.length_a   1.000
_cell.length_b   1.000
_cell.length_c   1.000
_cell.angle_alpha   90.00
_cell.angle_beta   90.00
_cell.angle_gamma   90.00
#
_symmetry.space_group_name_H-M   'P 1'
#
loop_
_entity.id
_entity.type
_entity.pdbx_description
1 polymer ?
#
loop_
_entity_poly.entity_id
_entity_poly.type
_entity_poly.pdbx_seq_one_letter_code
_entity_poly.pdbx_strand_id
1 'polypeptide(L)'
;MNSSSNLRGRVHRLLNPEDRGDRLSHAVNLSIIFLILLNVLSASLETVPSLYEFYGPAFRTIELLSVGIFSIEYLLRFWSAPEDGRYKSRLDYFLSFNSVIDLLAITPFYLGLFFHFDLRALIALRLLRLLKLVRYFQPLAVLGAVMRAEFRGFITAMFVLVILVFIAATGIYYFERDAQPEVFGSIPESMWWAIVTLTTLGYGDVIPVTAPGRVFAALITVFSVVTVALPTGMLASRFSEELKKRKEQMDAHLAVMAASGKHPDDEALESLRNELCISEDDLERLLARQLDQSGLCPVCGRGGEQQ
;
A
#
# COMPACT_ATOMS: atom_id res chain seq x y z
N MET A 1 -37.94 17.05 -2.21
CA MET A 1 -36.49 17.26 -2.49
C MET A 1 -35.61 16.10 -2.04
N ASN A 2 -36.12 14.84 -1.94
CA ASN A 2 -35.37 13.71 -1.32
C ASN A 2 -34.90 12.60 -2.28
N SER A 3 -35.03 12.75 -3.59
CA SER A 3 -34.63 11.68 -4.53
C SER A 3 -33.14 11.70 -4.85
N SER A 4 -32.50 12.86 -4.87
CA SER A 4 -31.08 13.00 -5.22
C SER A 4 -30.14 12.61 -4.06
N SER A 5 -30.55 12.80 -2.81
CA SER A 5 -29.78 12.35 -1.64
C SER A 5 -29.74 10.81 -1.56
N ASN A 6 -30.84 10.15 -1.90
CA ASN A 6 -30.93 8.69 -1.90
C ASN A 6 -30.05 8.07 -3.02
N LEU A 7 -29.96 8.72 -4.19
CA LEU A 7 -29.10 8.28 -5.30
C LEU A 7 -27.61 8.47 -4.99
N ARG A 8 -27.23 9.63 -4.40
CA ARG A 8 -25.84 9.88 -4.01
C ARG A 8 -25.36 8.87 -2.97
N GLY A 9 -26.15 8.62 -1.94
CA GLY A 9 -25.82 7.64 -0.92
C GLY A 9 -25.71 6.21 -1.49
N ARG A 10 -26.55 5.84 -2.46
CA ARG A 10 -26.42 4.54 -3.16
C ARG A 10 -25.13 4.42 -3.97
N VAL A 11 -24.81 5.47 -4.75
CA VAL A 11 -23.56 5.49 -5.54
C VAL A 11 -22.34 5.47 -4.63
N HIS A 12 -22.37 6.20 -3.52
CA HIS A 12 -21.29 6.19 -2.54
C HIS A 12 -21.08 4.77 -1.99
N ARG A 13 -22.12 4.09 -1.53
CA ARG A 13 -22.04 2.71 -1.02
C ARG A 13 -21.54 1.71 -2.07
N LEU A 14 -22.00 1.83 -3.32
CA LEU A 14 -21.56 0.95 -4.41
C LEU A 14 -20.07 1.07 -4.73
N LEU A 15 -19.51 2.28 -4.64
CA LEU A 15 -18.12 2.56 -4.98
C LEU A 15 -17.17 2.53 -3.77
N ASN A 16 -17.70 2.40 -2.55
CA ASN A 16 -16.87 2.34 -1.35
C ASN A 16 -16.52 0.87 -1.03
N PRO A 17 -15.21 0.50 -1.02
CA PRO A 17 -14.79 -0.88 -0.74
C PRO A 17 -15.01 -1.30 0.73
N GLU A 18 -15.31 -0.35 1.62
CA GLU A 18 -15.57 -0.60 3.05
C GLU A 18 -16.98 -1.17 3.28
N ASP A 19 -17.92 -0.93 2.36
CA ASP A 19 -19.34 -1.33 2.48
C ASP A 19 -19.56 -2.70 1.82
N ARG A 20 -19.15 -3.77 2.51
CA ARG A 20 -19.18 -5.15 1.98
C ARG A 20 -20.54 -5.86 2.10
N GLY A 21 -21.54 -5.23 2.73
CA GLY A 21 -22.87 -5.83 2.93
C GLY A 21 -23.68 -6.02 1.65
N ASP A 22 -23.34 -5.32 0.55
CA ASP A 22 -24.05 -5.41 -0.73
C ASP A 22 -23.23 -6.22 -1.75
N ARG A 23 -23.78 -7.36 -2.21
CA ARG A 23 -23.18 -8.20 -3.27
C ARG A 23 -22.85 -7.41 -4.53
N LEU A 24 -23.65 -6.38 -4.82
CA LEU A 24 -23.43 -5.52 -5.99
C LEU A 24 -22.17 -4.65 -5.81
N SER A 25 -21.99 -4.05 -4.64
CA SER A 25 -20.78 -3.29 -4.32
C SER A 25 -19.52 -4.16 -4.43
N HIS A 26 -19.57 -5.38 -3.89
CA HIS A 26 -18.46 -6.32 -4.00
C HIS A 26 -18.14 -6.68 -5.46
N ALA A 27 -19.17 -6.96 -6.28
CA ALA A 27 -18.99 -7.25 -7.71
C ALA A 27 -18.39 -6.07 -8.48
N VAL A 28 -18.84 -4.83 -8.20
CA VAL A 28 -18.31 -3.61 -8.81
C VAL A 28 -16.84 -3.42 -8.44
N ASN A 29 -16.50 -3.53 -7.16
CA ASN A 29 -15.13 -3.37 -6.68
C ASN A 29 -14.20 -4.44 -7.27
N LEU A 30 -14.64 -5.71 -7.32
CA LEU A 30 -13.88 -6.80 -7.94
C LEU A 30 -13.68 -6.56 -9.45
N SER A 31 -14.70 -6.06 -10.15
CA SER A 31 -14.59 -5.70 -11.57
C SER A 31 -13.58 -4.59 -11.82
N ILE A 32 -13.53 -3.59 -10.95
CA ILE A 32 -12.54 -2.50 -11.04
C ILE A 32 -11.13 -3.04 -10.79
N ILE A 33 -10.93 -3.89 -9.78
CA ILE A 33 -9.64 -4.55 -9.51
C ILE A 33 -9.20 -5.36 -10.72
N PHE A 34 -10.09 -6.18 -11.27
CA PHE A 34 -9.80 -6.97 -12.47
C PHE A 34 -9.40 -6.08 -13.66
N LEU A 35 -10.13 -4.98 -13.87
CA LEU A 35 -9.84 -4.03 -14.95
C LEU A 35 -8.48 -3.34 -14.76
N ILE A 36 -8.09 -2.99 -13.52
CA ILE A 36 -6.77 -2.44 -13.22
C ILE A 36 -5.68 -3.46 -13.60
N LEU A 37 -5.82 -4.71 -13.15
CA LEU A 37 -4.85 -5.77 -13.41
C LEU A 37 -4.74 -6.09 -14.91
N LEU A 38 -5.89 -6.19 -15.60
CA LEU A 38 -5.94 -6.40 -17.05
C LEU A 38 -5.24 -5.27 -17.80
N ASN A 39 -5.46 -4.03 -17.39
CA ASN A 39 -4.85 -2.86 -18.03
C ASN A 39 -3.33 -2.81 -17.81
N VAL A 40 -2.85 -3.14 -16.62
CA VAL A 40 -1.41 -3.22 -16.32
C VAL A 40 -0.75 -4.34 -17.10
N LEU A 41 -1.40 -5.51 -17.17
CA LEU A 41 -0.92 -6.63 -17.99
C LEU A 41 -0.87 -6.23 -19.47
N SER A 42 -1.93 -5.60 -19.98
CA SER A 42 -1.99 -5.08 -21.36
C SER A 42 -0.85 -4.11 -21.63
N ALA A 43 -0.62 -3.12 -20.75
CA ALA A 43 0.46 -2.15 -20.90
C ALA A 43 1.85 -2.81 -20.85
N SER A 44 2.03 -3.85 -20.05
CA SER A 44 3.28 -4.61 -20.02
C SER A 44 3.51 -5.41 -21.30
N LEU A 45 2.48 -6.07 -21.82
CA LEU A 45 2.56 -6.85 -23.05
C LEU A 45 2.72 -5.96 -24.30
N GLU A 46 2.18 -4.73 -24.27
CA GLU A 46 2.36 -3.72 -25.32
C GLU A 46 3.84 -3.38 -25.55
N THR A 47 4.70 -3.57 -24.56
CA THR A 47 6.16 -3.33 -24.71
C THR A 47 6.88 -4.39 -25.54
N VAL A 48 6.25 -5.54 -25.79
CA VAL A 48 6.83 -6.64 -26.58
C VAL A 48 6.49 -6.42 -28.07
N PRO A 49 7.48 -6.12 -28.95
CA PRO A 49 7.22 -5.73 -30.34
C PRO A 49 6.39 -6.74 -31.11
N SER A 50 6.68 -8.03 -30.95
CA SER A 50 5.95 -9.10 -31.66
C SER A 50 4.47 -9.20 -31.26
N LEU A 51 4.14 -8.90 -30.00
CA LEU A 51 2.75 -8.88 -29.54
C LEU A 51 2.04 -7.60 -29.97
N TYR A 52 2.74 -6.49 -30.01
CA TYR A 52 2.18 -5.21 -30.43
C TYR A 52 1.75 -5.22 -31.91
N GLU A 53 2.54 -5.86 -32.78
CA GLU A 53 2.20 -5.99 -34.21
C GLU A 53 0.87 -6.75 -34.42
N PHE A 54 0.60 -7.81 -33.64
CA PHE A 54 -0.62 -8.61 -33.77
C PHE A 54 -1.80 -8.06 -32.99
N TYR A 55 -1.58 -7.58 -31.75
CA TYR A 55 -2.64 -7.25 -30.80
C TYR A 55 -2.74 -5.75 -30.48
N GLY A 56 -1.99 -4.89 -31.17
CA GLY A 56 -1.98 -3.44 -30.95
C GLY A 56 -3.37 -2.80 -30.89
N PRO A 57 -4.29 -3.09 -31.86
CA PRO A 57 -5.66 -2.59 -31.79
C PRO A 57 -6.43 -3.05 -30.56
N ALA A 58 -6.20 -4.30 -30.10
CA ALA A 58 -6.84 -4.82 -28.89
C ALA A 58 -6.33 -4.11 -27.62
N PHE A 59 -5.01 -3.89 -27.50
CA PHE A 59 -4.41 -3.14 -26.39
C PHE A 59 -4.98 -1.71 -26.31
N ARG A 60 -5.08 -1.04 -27.46
CA ARG A 60 -5.67 0.30 -27.52
C ARG A 60 -7.14 0.32 -27.12
N THR A 61 -7.91 -0.70 -27.53
CA THR A 61 -9.32 -0.82 -27.14
C THR A 61 -9.46 -1.03 -25.64
N ILE A 62 -8.66 -1.92 -25.02
CA ILE A 62 -8.63 -2.15 -23.58
C ILE A 62 -8.29 -0.84 -22.86
N GLU A 63 -7.31 -0.09 -23.36
CA GLU A 63 -6.93 1.19 -22.77
C GLU A 63 -8.07 2.21 -22.80
N LEU A 64 -8.70 2.42 -23.96
CA LEU A 64 -9.79 3.37 -24.14
C LEU A 64 -10.98 3.04 -23.22
N LEU A 65 -11.39 1.76 -23.18
CA LEU A 65 -12.47 1.31 -22.32
C LEU A 65 -12.13 1.50 -20.84
N SER A 66 -10.92 1.13 -20.45
CA SER A 66 -10.47 1.27 -19.06
C SER A 66 -10.43 2.74 -18.61
N VAL A 67 -9.87 3.64 -19.43
CA VAL A 67 -9.82 5.06 -19.12
C VAL A 67 -11.23 5.64 -19.03
N GLY A 68 -12.13 5.26 -19.94
CA GLY A 68 -13.54 5.65 -19.89
C GLY A 68 -14.20 5.25 -18.58
N ILE A 69 -14.05 3.98 -18.18
CA ILE A 69 -14.61 3.45 -16.94
C ILE A 69 -13.99 4.16 -15.72
N PHE A 70 -12.67 4.32 -15.65
CA PHE A 70 -12.02 5.00 -14.54
C PHE A 70 -12.37 6.48 -14.47
N SER A 71 -12.59 7.15 -15.59
CA SER A 71 -13.04 8.55 -15.61
C SER A 71 -14.46 8.67 -15.08
N ILE A 72 -15.37 7.78 -15.48
CA ILE A 72 -16.74 7.73 -14.97
C ILE A 72 -16.72 7.43 -13.46
N GLU A 73 -15.96 6.44 -13.04
CA GLU A 73 -15.77 6.08 -11.63
C GLU A 73 -15.28 7.30 -10.80
N TYR A 74 -14.25 8.00 -11.28
CA TYR A 74 -13.73 9.19 -10.63
C TYR A 74 -14.79 10.30 -10.49
N LEU A 75 -15.53 10.57 -11.57
CA LEU A 75 -16.59 11.57 -11.56
C LEU A 75 -17.74 11.20 -10.60
N LEU A 76 -18.15 9.95 -10.57
CA LEU A 76 -19.16 9.47 -9.64
C LEU A 76 -18.70 9.57 -8.18
N ARG A 77 -17.45 9.24 -7.89
CA ARG A 77 -16.86 9.43 -6.56
C ARG A 77 -16.78 10.89 -6.16
N PHE A 78 -16.33 11.75 -7.05
CA PHE A 78 -16.29 13.20 -6.81
C PHE A 78 -17.69 13.77 -6.57
N TRP A 79 -18.69 13.28 -7.31
CA TRP A 79 -20.08 13.70 -7.15
C TRP A 79 -20.68 13.23 -5.82
N SER A 80 -20.35 12.02 -5.38
CA SER A 80 -20.86 11.42 -4.14
C SER A 80 -20.04 11.76 -2.89
N ALA A 81 -18.86 12.38 -3.03
CA ALA A 81 -17.96 12.73 -1.93
C ALA A 81 -18.60 13.43 -0.71
N PRO A 82 -19.61 14.32 -0.84
CA PRO A 82 -20.26 14.94 0.32
C PRO A 82 -21.04 13.97 1.22
N GLU A 83 -21.35 12.76 0.74
CA GLU A 83 -22.03 11.72 1.54
C GLU A 83 -21.01 10.93 2.43
N ASP A 84 -19.72 11.05 2.12
CA ASP A 84 -18.64 10.50 2.95
C ASP A 84 -18.36 11.49 4.08
N GLY A 85 -18.77 11.18 5.30
CA GLY A 85 -18.58 12.03 6.48
C GLY A 85 -17.12 12.40 6.81
N ARG A 86 -16.15 11.81 6.10
CA ARG A 86 -14.71 12.11 6.21
C ARG A 86 -14.31 13.42 5.54
N TYR A 87 -15.07 13.90 4.53
CA TYR A 87 -14.74 15.10 3.75
C TYR A 87 -15.74 16.22 4.00
N LYS A 88 -15.24 17.38 4.42
CA LYS A 88 -16.08 18.56 4.67
C LYS A 88 -16.57 19.21 3.37
N SER A 89 -15.80 19.06 2.30
CA SER A 89 -16.13 19.66 1.00
C SER A 89 -15.61 18.78 -0.15
N ARG A 90 -16.09 19.07 -1.37
CA ARG A 90 -15.57 18.43 -2.59
C ARG A 90 -14.10 18.76 -2.85
N LEU A 91 -13.64 19.94 -2.41
CA LEU A 91 -12.23 20.32 -2.51
C LEU A 91 -11.36 19.49 -1.59
N ASP A 92 -11.83 19.19 -0.38
CA ASP A 92 -11.13 18.28 0.54
C ASP A 92 -10.98 16.87 -0.06
N TYR A 93 -12.02 16.40 -0.75
CA TYR A 93 -11.94 15.13 -1.48
C TYR A 93 -10.94 15.20 -2.62
N PHE A 94 -10.98 16.27 -3.44
CA PHE A 94 -10.06 16.44 -4.57
C PHE A 94 -8.59 16.41 -4.17
N LEU A 95 -8.27 17.01 -3.01
CA LEU A 95 -6.91 17.00 -2.44
C LEU A 95 -6.59 15.75 -1.62
N SER A 96 -7.54 14.84 -1.44
CA SER A 96 -7.32 13.62 -0.70
C SER A 96 -6.38 12.67 -1.44
N PHE A 97 -5.61 11.88 -0.70
CA PHE A 97 -4.69 10.88 -1.25
C PHE A 97 -5.37 9.94 -2.23
N ASN A 98 -6.58 9.48 -1.91
CA ASN A 98 -7.36 8.59 -2.75
C ASN A 98 -7.78 9.22 -4.08
N SER A 99 -8.19 10.50 -4.06
CA SER A 99 -8.57 11.24 -5.26
C SER A 99 -7.37 11.51 -6.16
N VAL A 100 -6.23 11.87 -5.58
CA VAL A 100 -4.98 12.08 -6.33
C VAL A 100 -4.55 10.79 -7.04
N ILE A 101 -4.65 9.63 -6.38
CA ILE A 101 -4.34 8.33 -7.02
C ILE A 101 -5.29 8.06 -8.19
N ASP A 102 -6.59 8.28 -8.02
CA ASP A 102 -7.57 8.08 -9.09
C ASP A 102 -7.27 9.00 -10.28
N LEU A 103 -6.90 10.24 -10.01
CA LEU A 103 -6.51 11.22 -11.05
C LEU A 103 -5.22 10.79 -11.76
N LEU A 104 -4.18 10.38 -11.01
CA LEU A 104 -2.93 9.88 -11.58
C LEU A 104 -3.13 8.67 -12.49
N ALA A 105 -4.13 7.83 -12.22
CA ALA A 105 -4.41 6.66 -13.04
C ALA A 105 -4.95 7.00 -14.44
N ILE A 106 -5.65 8.12 -14.59
CA ILE A 106 -6.25 8.56 -15.87
C ILE A 106 -5.40 9.64 -16.58
N THR A 107 -4.63 10.41 -15.83
CA THR A 107 -3.81 11.54 -16.32
C THR A 107 -2.90 11.18 -17.50
N PRO A 108 -2.15 10.04 -17.51
CA PRO A 108 -1.24 9.72 -18.60
C PRO A 108 -1.93 9.64 -19.97
N PHE A 109 -3.16 9.14 -20.01
CA PHE A 109 -3.94 9.08 -21.24
C PHE A 109 -4.28 10.48 -21.78
N TYR A 110 -4.80 11.36 -20.89
CA TYR A 110 -5.16 12.71 -21.27
C TYR A 110 -3.92 13.56 -21.62
N LEU A 111 -2.81 13.38 -20.91
CA LEU A 111 -1.55 14.03 -21.28
C LEU A 111 -1.08 13.62 -22.66
N GLY A 112 -1.17 12.32 -23.00
CA GLY A 112 -0.82 11.83 -24.34
C GLY A 112 -1.72 12.33 -25.45
N LEU A 113 -2.95 12.76 -25.13
CA LEU A 113 -3.87 13.35 -26.10
C LEU A 113 -3.52 14.81 -26.44
N PHE A 114 -3.07 15.58 -25.43
CA PHE A 114 -2.80 17.02 -25.59
C PHE A 114 -1.33 17.33 -25.86
N PHE A 115 -0.41 16.45 -25.44
CA PHE A 115 1.01 16.67 -25.58
C PHE A 115 1.66 15.48 -26.32
N HIS A 116 2.61 15.79 -27.21
CA HIS A 116 3.40 14.77 -27.90
C HIS A 116 4.54 14.27 -27.00
N PHE A 117 4.19 13.47 -26.01
CA PHE A 117 5.19 12.81 -25.16
C PHE A 117 5.72 11.55 -25.85
N ASP A 118 6.94 11.17 -25.47
CA ASP A 118 7.50 9.88 -25.87
C ASP A 118 6.57 8.75 -25.38
N LEU A 119 6.18 7.87 -26.31
CA LEU A 119 5.30 6.72 -26.02
C LEU A 119 5.82 5.86 -24.88
N ARG A 120 7.15 5.75 -24.73
CA ARG A 120 7.78 4.97 -23.64
C ARG A 120 7.49 5.56 -22.27
N ALA A 121 7.58 6.88 -22.14
CA ALA A 121 7.27 7.57 -20.90
C ALA A 121 5.79 7.42 -20.53
N LEU A 122 4.89 7.49 -21.52
CA LEU A 122 3.45 7.30 -21.30
C LEU A 122 3.12 5.87 -20.84
N ILE A 123 3.76 4.85 -21.41
CA ILE A 123 3.57 3.46 -20.97
C ILE A 123 4.00 3.30 -19.52
N ALA A 124 5.16 3.84 -19.12
CA ALA A 124 5.63 3.81 -17.74
C ALA A 124 4.65 4.51 -16.78
N LEU A 125 4.12 5.68 -17.17
CA LEU A 125 3.13 6.40 -16.38
C LEU A 125 1.80 5.64 -16.26
N ARG A 126 1.41 4.83 -17.24
CA ARG A 126 0.21 3.97 -17.17
C ARG A 126 0.28 2.97 -16.01
N LEU A 127 1.49 2.51 -15.65
CA LEU A 127 1.68 1.60 -14.51
C LEU A 127 1.30 2.23 -13.17
N LEU A 128 1.25 3.57 -13.06
CA LEU A 128 0.75 4.26 -11.86
C LEU A 128 -0.70 3.87 -11.50
N ARG A 129 -1.46 3.29 -12.44
CA ARG A 129 -2.80 2.75 -12.19
C ARG A 129 -2.80 1.65 -11.11
N LEU A 130 -1.67 0.93 -10.93
CA LEU A 130 -1.50 -0.01 -9.81
C LEU A 130 -1.73 0.64 -8.44
N LEU A 131 -1.42 1.92 -8.29
CA LEU A 131 -1.67 2.64 -7.04
C LEU A 131 -3.15 2.65 -6.65
N LYS A 132 -4.08 2.53 -7.62
CA LYS A 132 -5.52 2.40 -7.32
C LYS A 132 -5.83 1.18 -6.46
N LEU A 133 -5.03 0.10 -6.55
CA LEU A 133 -5.22 -1.09 -5.73
C LEU A 133 -5.08 -0.81 -4.23
N VAL A 134 -4.31 0.23 -3.85
CA VAL A 134 -4.13 0.63 -2.44
C VAL A 134 -5.47 0.86 -1.74
N ARG A 135 -6.44 1.42 -2.47
CA ARG A 135 -7.80 1.68 -1.94
C ARG A 135 -8.56 0.40 -1.60
N TYR A 136 -8.33 -0.68 -2.33
CA TYR A 136 -9.08 -1.94 -2.19
C TYR A 136 -8.45 -2.90 -1.19
N PHE A 137 -7.20 -2.64 -0.78
CA PHE A 137 -6.46 -3.45 0.18
C PHE A 137 -6.39 -2.76 1.53
N GLN A 138 -7.34 -3.05 2.41
CA GLN A 138 -7.37 -2.51 3.79
C GLN A 138 -6.04 -2.71 4.57
N PRO A 139 -5.32 -3.84 4.46
CA PRO A 139 -4.02 -3.99 5.11
C PRO A 139 -3.00 -2.93 4.73
N LEU A 140 -3.07 -2.36 3.51
CA LEU A 140 -2.20 -1.26 3.10
C LEU A 140 -2.49 0.04 3.84
N ALA A 141 -3.73 0.25 4.31
CA ALA A 141 -4.06 1.39 5.17
C ALA A 141 -3.38 1.27 6.54
N VAL A 142 -3.31 0.05 7.09
CA VAL A 142 -2.55 -0.23 8.34
C VAL A 142 -1.08 0.07 8.13
N LEU A 143 -0.49 -0.45 7.05
CA LEU A 143 0.91 -0.17 6.70
C LEU A 143 1.17 1.33 6.53
N GLY A 144 0.25 2.05 5.87
CA GLY A 144 0.33 3.51 5.73
C GLY A 144 0.28 4.25 7.07
N ALA A 145 -0.54 3.80 8.02
CA ALA A 145 -0.60 4.36 9.37
C ALA A 145 0.72 4.13 10.13
N VAL A 146 1.27 2.92 10.06
CA VAL A 146 2.56 2.57 10.66
C VAL A 146 3.69 3.42 10.06
N MET A 147 3.74 3.54 8.72
CA MET A 147 4.75 4.36 8.03
C MET A 147 4.67 5.84 8.43
N ARG A 148 3.47 6.39 8.63
CA ARG A 148 3.32 7.78 9.11
C ARG A 148 3.77 7.93 10.56
N ALA A 149 3.45 6.98 11.41
CA ALA A 149 3.83 7.02 12.82
C ALA A 149 5.36 6.97 12.99
N GLU A 150 6.04 6.16 12.19
CA GLU A 150 7.49 5.94 12.26
C GLU A 150 8.29 6.74 11.22
N PHE A 151 7.67 7.68 10.53
CA PHE A 151 8.32 8.42 9.43
C PHE A 151 9.66 9.06 9.86
N ARG A 152 9.72 9.60 11.08
CA ARG A 152 10.95 10.18 11.61
C ARG A 152 12.06 9.15 11.83
N GLY A 153 11.70 7.99 12.40
CA GLY A 153 12.62 6.87 12.59
C GLY A 153 13.16 6.35 11.26
N PHE A 154 12.26 6.19 10.27
CA PHE A 154 12.61 5.77 8.93
C PHE A 154 13.57 6.76 8.24
N ILE A 155 13.28 8.06 8.28
CA ILE A 155 14.18 9.10 7.72
C ILE A 155 15.54 9.07 8.41
N THR A 156 15.59 8.89 9.74
CA THR A 156 16.86 8.78 10.47
C THR A 156 17.66 7.56 10.00
N ALA A 157 17.03 6.41 9.85
CA ALA A 157 17.68 5.20 9.35
C ALA A 157 18.20 5.37 7.92
N MET A 158 17.41 6.00 7.04
CA MET A 158 17.83 6.31 5.67
C MET A 158 19.03 7.29 5.64
N PHE A 159 19.03 8.28 6.52
CA PHE A 159 20.15 9.21 6.63
C PHE A 159 21.45 8.52 7.07
N VAL A 160 21.37 7.61 8.06
CA VAL A 160 22.49 6.78 8.48
C VAL A 160 22.98 5.90 7.32
N LEU A 161 22.07 5.28 6.58
CA LEU A 161 22.42 4.46 5.41
C LEU A 161 23.17 5.29 4.35
N VAL A 162 22.70 6.50 4.04
CA VAL A 162 23.37 7.40 3.09
C VAL A 162 24.78 7.74 3.55
N ILE A 163 24.98 8.06 4.83
CA ILE A 163 26.31 8.29 5.39
C ILE A 163 27.21 7.07 5.22
N LEU A 164 26.69 5.87 5.52
CA LEU A 164 27.44 4.63 5.37
C LEU A 164 27.78 4.33 3.91
N VAL A 165 26.88 4.63 2.97
CA VAL A 165 27.19 4.52 1.53
C VAL A 165 28.39 5.41 1.16
N PHE A 166 28.40 6.66 1.61
CA PHE A 166 29.53 7.57 1.34
C PHE A 166 30.84 7.08 1.98
N ILE A 167 30.80 6.61 3.21
CA ILE A 167 31.99 6.06 3.91
C ILE A 167 32.50 4.83 3.17
N ALA A 168 31.61 3.88 2.83
CA ALA A 168 31.95 2.66 2.13
C ALA A 168 32.52 2.94 0.73
N ALA A 169 31.86 3.85 -0.02
CA ALA A 169 32.31 4.24 -1.35
C ALA A 169 33.68 4.94 -1.33
N THR A 170 33.90 5.85 -0.37
CA THR A 170 35.17 6.53 -0.23
C THR A 170 36.30 5.59 0.18
N GLY A 171 36.00 4.66 1.12
CA GLY A 171 36.98 3.68 1.56
C GLY A 171 37.39 2.71 0.47
N ILE A 172 36.41 2.15 -0.27
CA ILE A 172 36.71 1.20 -1.34
C ILE A 172 37.41 1.90 -2.52
N TYR A 173 37.02 3.12 -2.87
CA TYR A 173 37.71 3.97 -3.83
C TYR A 173 39.20 4.12 -3.48
N TYR A 174 39.50 4.40 -2.22
CA TYR A 174 40.90 4.56 -1.78
C TYR A 174 41.75 3.31 -1.97
N PHE A 175 41.16 2.11 -1.74
CA PHE A 175 41.91 0.85 -1.83
C PHE A 175 41.96 0.25 -3.24
N GLU A 176 40.98 0.53 -4.09
CA GLU A 176 40.81 -0.15 -5.37
C GLU A 176 41.08 0.72 -6.61
N ARG A 177 41.07 2.04 -6.48
CA ARG A 177 41.18 2.95 -7.64
C ARG A 177 42.40 2.69 -8.54
N ASP A 178 43.54 2.31 -7.94
CA ASP A 178 44.79 2.09 -8.65
C ASP A 178 44.80 0.69 -9.32
N ALA A 179 44.09 -0.28 -8.75
CA ALA A 179 43.98 -1.64 -9.26
C ALA A 179 42.83 -1.79 -10.27
N GLN A 180 41.75 -1.02 -10.09
CA GLN A 180 40.52 -1.10 -10.91
C GLN A 180 39.99 0.31 -11.24
N PRO A 181 40.72 1.14 -11.98
CA PRO A 181 40.32 2.52 -12.26
C PRO A 181 39.04 2.65 -13.09
N GLU A 182 38.69 1.62 -13.88
CA GLU A 182 37.46 1.60 -14.70
C GLU A 182 36.18 1.40 -13.86
N VAL A 183 36.31 0.86 -12.66
CA VAL A 183 35.17 0.48 -11.82
C VAL A 183 35.12 1.29 -10.53
N PHE A 184 36.29 1.63 -9.99
CA PHE A 184 36.46 2.44 -8.77
C PHE A 184 37.21 3.74 -9.06
N GLY A 185 37.10 4.28 -10.28
CA GLY A 185 37.82 5.51 -10.73
C GLY A 185 37.35 6.78 -10.02
N SER A 186 36.17 6.76 -9.44
CA SER A 186 35.62 7.88 -8.69
C SER A 186 34.74 7.41 -7.53
N ILE A 187 34.50 8.32 -6.55
CA ILE A 187 33.58 8.02 -5.43
C ILE A 187 32.14 7.71 -5.94
N PRO A 188 31.55 8.46 -6.90
CA PRO A 188 30.25 8.12 -7.46
C PRO A 188 30.19 6.73 -8.10
N GLU A 189 31.22 6.31 -8.83
CA GLU A 189 31.28 4.94 -9.39
C GLU A 189 31.36 3.89 -8.28
N SER A 190 32.17 4.14 -7.26
CA SER A 190 32.31 3.28 -6.07
C SER A 190 31.01 3.19 -5.26
N MET A 191 30.12 4.19 -5.34
CA MET A 191 28.81 4.17 -4.66
C MET A 191 27.93 3.02 -5.16
N TRP A 192 28.03 2.61 -6.42
CA TRP A 192 27.31 1.45 -6.91
C TRP A 192 27.63 0.20 -6.09
N TRP A 193 28.93 -0.12 -5.95
CA TRP A 193 29.35 -1.24 -5.11
C TRP A 193 28.90 -1.09 -3.66
N ALA A 194 29.04 0.12 -3.09
CA ALA A 194 28.63 0.38 -1.71
C ALA A 194 27.13 0.15 -1.50
N ILE A 195 26.27 0.65 -2.40
CA ILE A 195 24.82 0.44 -2.33
C ILE A 195 24.48 -1.03 -2.43
N VAL A 196 25.03 -1.73 -3.43
CA VAL A 196 24.76 -3.16 -3.67
C VAL A 196 25.21 -4.02 -2.48
N THR A 197 26.34 -3.67 -1.85
CA THR A 197 26.87 -4.38 -0.68
C THR A 197 26.08 -4.07 0.59
N LEU A 198 25.80 -2.78 0.87
CA LEU A 198 25.07 -2.36 2.07
C LEU A 198 23.60 -2.81 2.05
N THR A 199 22.99 -2.91 0.87
CA THR A 199 21.63 -3.45 0.73
C THR A 199 21.59 -4.99 0.67
N THR A 200 22.74 -5.65 0.82
CA THR A 200 22.88 -7.12 0.80
C THR A 200 22.47 -7.79 -0.52
N LEU A 201 22.43 -7.04 -1.65
CA LEU A 201 22.09 -7.56 -2.98
C LEU A 201 23.24 -8.38 -3.57
N GLY A 202 24.47 -7.85 -3.55
CA GLY A 202 25.68 -8.54 -3.95
C GLY A 202 25.65 -9.11 -5.38
N TYR A 203 25.35 -8.30 -6.40
CA TYR A 203 25.28 -8.76 -7.80
C TYR A 203 26.58 -9.43 -8.29
N GLY A 204 27.73 -9.08 -7.70
CA GLY A 204 29.02 -9.64 -8.08
C GLY A 204 29.62 -9.07 -9.37
N ASP A 205 29.02 -8.07 -9.94
CA ASP A 205 29.48 -7.34 -11.13
C ASP A 205 30.69 -6.47 -10.81
N VAL A 206 30.76 -5.94 -9.59
CA VAL A 206 31.85 -5.13 -9.06
C VAL A 206 32.28 -5.68 -7.70
N ILE A 207 33.53 -6.12 -7.59
CA ILE A 207 34.10 -6.68 -6.37
C ILE A 207 35.52 -6.16 -6.13
N PRO A 208 35.97 -5.96 -4.86
CA PRO A 208 37.35 -5.59 -4.57
C PRO A 208 38.32 -6.73 -4.89
N VAL A 209 39.44 -6.39 -5.51
CA VAL A 209 40.50 -7.36 -5.88
C VAL A 209 41.74 -7.25 -4.99
N THR A 210 42.01 -6.07 -4.41
CA THR A 210 43.15 -5.87 -3.53
C THR A 210 42.94 -6.52 -2.15
N ALA A 211 44.02 -6.96 -1.50
CA ALA A 211 43.91 -7.53 -0.16
C ALA A 211 43.33 -6.54 0.86
N PRO A 212 43.77 -5.27 0.93
CA PRO A 212 43.19 -4.30 1.86
C PRO A 212 41.75 -3.94 1.51
N GLY A 213 41.38 -3.87 0.20
CA GLY A 213 40.01 -3.64 -0.25
C GLY A 213 39.06 -4.77 0.19
N ARG A 214 39.50 -6.03 0.10
CA ARG A 214 38.73 -7.18 0.58
C ARG A 214 38.50 -7.19 2.10
N VAL A 215 39.54 -6.82 2.87
CA VAL A 215 39.40 -6.70 4.33
C VAL A 215 38.42 -5.56 4.69
N PHE A 216 38.55 -4.43 4.04
CA PHE A 216 37.62 -3.31 4.22
C PHE A 216 36.19 -3.70 3.83
N ALA A 217 36.00 -4.37 2.69
CA ALA A 217 34.70 -4.84 2.24
C ALA A 217 34.07 -5.83 3.24
N ALA A 218 34.85 -6.74 3.81
CA ALA A 218 34.36 -7.65 4.83
C ALA A 218 33.84 -6.94 6.07
N LEU A 219 34.55 -5.90 6.54
CA LEU A 219 34.10 -5.08 7.65
C LEU A 219 32.79 -4.33 7.32
N ILE A 220 32.72 -3.70 6.15
CA ILE A 220 31.51 -3.00 5.68
C ILE A 220 30.32 -3.96 5.57
N THR A 221 30.54 -5.19 5.09
CA THR A 221 29.47 -6.19 4.98
C THR A 221 28.91 -6.60 6.36
N VAL A 222 29.74 -6.71 7.38
CA VAL A 222 29.26 -6.97 8.76
C VAL A 222 28.40 -5.80 9.26
N PHE A 223 28.85 -4.56 9.05
CA PHE A 223 28.07 -3.36 9.42
C PHE A 223 26.76 -3.25 8.63
N SER A 224 26.72 -3.69 7.38
CA SER A 224 25.54 -3.63 6.53
C SER A 224 24.38 -4.44 7.11
N VAL A 225 24.64 -5.64 7.62
CA VAL A 225 23.61 -6.50 8.23
C VAL A 225 22.90 -5.78 9.37
N VAL A 226 23.64 -5.14 10.26
CA VAL A 226 23.06 -4.39 11.38
C VAL A 226 22.25 -3.19 10.88
N THR A 227 22.76 -2.47 9.89
CA THR A 227 22.12 -1.26 9.36
C THR A 227 20.78 -1.54 8.70
N VAL A 228 20.67 -2.64 7.94
CA VAL A 228 19.41 -3.05 7.27
C VAL A 228 18.42 -3.68 8.27
N ALA A 229 18.93 -4.39 9.29
CA ALA A 229 18.10 -5.02 10.30
C ALA A 229 17.32 -3.99 11.16
N LEU A 230 17.91 -2.83 11.44
CA LEU A 230 17.28 -1.83 12.30
C LEU A 230 15.95 -1.29 11.76
N PRO A 231 15.84 -0.74 10.52
CA PRO A 231 14.56 -0.27 9.97
C PRO A 231 13.52 -1.38 9.86
N THR A 232 13.95 -2.58 9.49
CA THR A 232 13.07 -3.74 9.36
C THR A 232 12.49 -4.16 10.71
N GLY A 233 13.33 -4.23 11.74
CA GLY A 233 12.91 -4.55 13.11
C GLY A 233 11.96 -3.49 13.69
N MET A 234 12.24 -2.22 13.47
CA MET A 234 11.37 -1.11 13.88
C MET A 234 9.99 -1.22 13.21
N LEU A 235 9.95 -1.44 11.88
CA LEU A 235 8.71 -1.58 11.13
C LEU A 235 7.89 -2.79 11.63
N ALA A 236 8.52 -3.94 11.84
CA ALA A 236 7.86 -5.14 12.33
C ALA A 236 7.27 -4.94 13.75
N SER A 237 8.04 -4.31 14.64
CA SER A 237 7.58 -4.01 16.01
C SER A 237 6.37 -3.06 16.00
N ARG A 238 6.42 -1.99 15.21
CA ARG A 238 5.33 -1.02 15.12
C ARG A 238 4.09 -1.57 14.43
N PHE A 239 4.28 -2.42 13.44
CA PHE A 239 3.15 -3.10 12.82
C PHE A 239 2.41 -3.99 13.83
N SER A 240 3.15 -4.75 14.65
CA SER A 240 2.58 -5.56 15.73
C SER A 240 1.87 -4.71 16.80
N GLU A 241 2.45 -3.57 17.15
CA GLU A 241 1.85 -2.62 18.11
C GLU A 241 0.56 -2.00 17.56
N GLU A 242 0.53 -1.60 16.30
CA GLU A 242 -0.66 -1.05 15.65
C GLU A 242 -1.79 -2.09 15.57
N LEU A 243 -1.48 -3.33 15.22
CA LEU A 243 -2.46 -4.41 15.25
C LEU A 243 -3.01 -4.67 16.66
N LYS A 244 -2.13 -4.68 17.67
CA LYS A 244 -2.53 -4.84 19.07
C LYS A 244 -3.47 -3.71 19.51
N LYS A 245 -3.12 -2.46 19.20
CA LYS A 245 -3.94 -1.29 19.52
C LYS A 245 -5.33 -1.39 18.88
N ARG A 246 -5.43 -1.84 17.65
CA ARG A 246 -6.72 -2.03 16.96
C ARG A 246 -7.57 -3.12 17.62
N LYS A 247 -6.94 -4.23 18.06
CA LYS A 247 -7.62 -5.27 18.83
C LYS A 247 -8.12 -4.75 20.19
N GLU A 248 -7.32 -3.96 20.87
CA GLU A 248 -7.73 -3.32 22.14
C GLU A 248 -8.89 -2.33 21.94
N GLN A 249 -8.90 -1.58 20.84
CA GLN A 249 -10.01 -0.71 20.49
C GLN A 249 -11.30 -1.51 20.22
N MET A 250 -11.22 -2.63 19.49
CA MET A 250 -12.35 -3.51 19.26
C MET A 250 -12.89 -4.07 20.59
N ASP A 251 -12.00 -4.57 21.44
CA ASP A 251 -12.36 -5.12 22.76
C ASP A 251 -13.08 -4.09 23.62
N ALA A 252 -12.58 -2.84 23.64
CA ALA A 252 -13.22 -1.73 24.33
C ALA A 252 -14.63 -1.40 23.78
N HIS A 253 -14.81 -1.41 22.46
CA HIS A 253 -16.12 -1.19 21.85
C HIS A 253 -17.10 -2.31 22.18
N LEU A 254 -16.66 -3.56 22.13
CA LEU A 254 -17.47 -4.72 22.52
C LEU A 254 -17.87 -4.68 23.99
N ALA A 255 -16.94 -4.28 24.88
CA ALA A 255 -17.23 -4.12 26.30
C ALA A 255 -18.30 -3.05 26.59
N VAL A 256 -18.22 -1.90 25.89
CA VAL A 256 -19.24 -0.83 26.01
C VAL A 256 -20.60 -1.29 25.48
N MET A 257 -20.64 -2.03 24.38
CA MET A 257 -21.87 -2.59 23.84
C MET A 257 -22.49 -3.60 24.80
N ALA A 258 -21.68 -4.52 25.33
CA ALA A 258 -22.13 -5.49 26.34
C ALA A 258 -22.70 -4.82 27.62
N ALA A 259 -22.02 -3.79 28.12
CA ALA A 259 -22.47 -3.01 29.28
C ALA A 259 -23.79 -2.27 29.06
N SER A 260 -24.08 -1.89 27.81
CA SER A 260 -25.34 -1.20 27.43
C SER A 260 -26.51 -2.16 27.21
N GLY A 261 -26.31 -3.48 27.35
CA GLY A 261 -27.33 -4.51 27.13
C GLY A 261 -27.77 -4.64 25.66
N LYS A 262 -27.06 -4.00 24.73
CA LYS A 262 -27.31 -4.14 23.29
C LYS A 262 -26.44 -5.26 22.75
N HIS A 263 -27.08 -6.33 22.25
CA HIS A 263 -26.38 -7.26 21.38
C HIS A 263 -25.99 -6.49 20.08
N PRO A 264 -24.72 -6.49 19.72
CA PRO A 264 -24.33 -5.88 18.45
C PRO A 264 -25.00 -6.65 17.31
N ASP A 265 -25.61 -5.91 16.38
CA ASP A 265 -26.12 -6.45 15.13
C ASP A 265 -24.92 -6.94 14.29
N ASP A 266 -25.08 -8.06 13.60
CA ASP A 266 -24.00 -8.65 12.78
C ASP A 266 -23.44 -7.64 11.77
N GLU A 267 -24.29 -6.77 11.23
CA GLU A 267 -23.90 -5.71 10.29
C GLU A 267 -23.01 -4.64 10.99
N ALA A 268 -23.34 -4.28 12.22
CA ALA A 268 -22.54 -3.32 13.00
C ALA A 268 -21.16 -3.91 13.41
N LEU A 269 -21.12 -5.19 13.76
CA LEU A 269 -19.88 -5.91 14.04
C LEU A 269 -18.97 -6.01 12.81
N GLU A 270 -19.57 -6.34 11.69
CA GLU A 270 -18.82 -6.44 10.42
C GLU A 270 -18.28 -5.09 9.98
N SER A 271 -19.07 -4.03 10.12
CA SER A 271 -18.64 -2.65 9.86
C SER A 271 -17.44 -2.25 10.73
N LEU A 272 -17.53 -2.48 12.04
CA LEU A 272 -16.47 -2.18 13.00
C LEU A 272 -15.20 -3.01 12.76
N ARG A 273 -15.35 -4.30 12.43
CA ARG A 273 -14.25 -5.18 12.04
C ARG A 273 -13.51 -4.64 10.82
N ASN A 274 -14.26 -4.20 9.81
CA ASN A 274 -13.71 -3.65 8.58
C ASN A 274 -13.01 -2.31 8.82
N GLU A 275 -13.58 -1.43 9.66
CA GLU A 275 -12.98 -0.15 10.04
C GLU A 275 -11.65 -0.34 10.78
N LEU A 276 -11.60 -1.28 11.71
CA LEU A 276 -10.40 -1.59 12.48
C LEU A 276 -9.44 -2.54 11.74
N CYS A 277 -9.80 -3.07 10.57
CA CYS A 277 -9.01 -4.04 9.79
C CYS A 277 -8.62 -5.28 10.61
N ILE A 278 -9.55 -5.83 11.39
CA ILE A 278 -9.35 -7.02 12.23
C ILE A 278 -9.78 -8.27 11.44
N SER A 279 -9.02 -9.38 11.61
CA SER A 279 -9.37 -10.65 10.98
C SER A 279 -10.63 -11.26 11.62
N GLU A 280 -11.33 -12.12 10.86
CA GLU A 280 -12.52 -12.82 11.36
C GLU A 280 -12.18 -13.70 12.57
N ASP A 281 -11.07 -14.44 12.52
CA ASP A 281 -10.58 -15.25 13.63
C ASP A 281 -10.29 -14.44 14.90
N ASP A 282 -9.78 -13.22 14.76
CA ASP A 282 -9.52 -12.35 15.90
C ASP A 282 -10.81 -11.79 16.48
N LEU A 283 -11.79 -11.44 15.65
CA LEU A 283 -13.12 -11.03 16.12
C LEU A 283 -13.81 -12.16 16.88
N GLU A 284 -13.82 -13.38 16.37
CA GLU A 284 -14.39 -14.54 17.05
C GLU A 284 -13.72 -14.79 18.43
N ARG A 285 -12.39 -14.66 18.51
CA ARG A 285 -11.66 -14.80 19.77
C ARG A 285 -12.01 -13.71 20.77
N LEU A 286 -12.18 -12.46 20.32
CA LEU A 286 -12.59 -11.35 21.18
C LEU A 286 -14.02 -11.53 21.69
N LEU A 287 -14.94 -11.95 20.83
CA LEU A 287 -16.33 -12.26 21.19
C LEU A 287 -16.40 -13.41 22.20
N ALA A 288 -15.68 -14.50 21.96
CA ALA A 288 -15.61 -15.62 22.88
C ALA A 288 -15.07 -15.20 24.27
N ARG A 289 -14.06 -14.32 24.31
CA ARG A 289 -13.48 -13.78 25.54
C ARG A 289 -14.47 -12.91 26.30
N GLN A 290 -15.24 -12.07 25.62
CA GLN A 290 -16.26 -11.22 26.21
C GLN A 290 -17.42 -12.06 26.82
N LEU A 291 -17.82 -13.12 26.09
CA LEU A 291 -18.85 -14.06 26.59
C LEU A 291 -18.38 -14.78 27.85
N ASP A 292 -17.12 -15.22 27.90
CA ASP A 292 -16.53 -15.87 29.10
C ASP A 292 -16.46 -14.90 30.28
N GLN A 293 -16.07 -13.65 30.08
CA GLN A 293 -16.01 -12.61 31.10
C GLN A 293 -17.40 -12.19 31.61
N SER A 294 -18.44 -12.26 30.79
CA SER A 294 -19.81 -11.93 31.15
C SER A 294 -20.52 -13.08 31.93
N GLY A 295 -19.90 -14.25 32.06
CA GLY A 295 -20.50 -15.44 32.66
C GLY A 295 -21.67 -16.01 31.84
N LEU A 296 -21.82 -15.62 30.60
CA LEU A 296 -22.85 -16.10 29.70
C LEU A 296 -22.36 -17.35 28.94
N CYS A 297 -23.22 -18.33 28.79
CA CYS A 297 -22.92 -19.52 28.00
C CYS A 297 -22.64 -19.14 26.53
N PRO A 298 -21.48 -19.49 25.92
CA PRO A 298 -21.15 -19.13 24.56
C PRO A 298 -22.06 -19.74 23.48
N VAL A 299 -22.86 -20.77 23.86
CA VAL A 299 -23.74 -21.47 22.91
C VAL A 299 -25.19 -20.98 22.98
N CYS A 300 -25.67 -20.59 24.15
CA CYS A 300 -27.08 -20.22 24.37
C CYS A 300 -27.30 -18.80 24.92
N GLY A 301 -26.26 -18.06 25.27
CA GLY A 301 -26.35 -16.69 25.79
C GLY A 301 -27.02 -16.57 27.17
N ARG A 302 -27.29 -17.67 27.86
CA ARG A 302 -27.90 -17.64 29.24
C ARG A 302 -26.81 -17.60 30.29
N GLY A 303 -26.96 -16.70 31.24
CA GLY A 303 -26.13 -16.65 32.43
C GLY A 303 -26.25 -17.93 33.24
N GLY A 304 -25.11 -18.52 33.63
CA GLY A 304 -25.11 -19.61 34.62
C GLY A 304 -25.57 -19.08 35.98
N GLU A 305 -26.74 -19.47 36.41
CA GLU A 305 -27.11 -19.30 37.81
C GLU A 305 -26.05 -20.04 38.65
N GLN A 306 -25.32 -19.28 39.48
CA GLN A 306 -24.49 -19.85 40.51
C GLN A 306 -25.41 -20.59 41.49
N GLN A 307 -25.37 -21.93 41.48
CA GLN A 307 -25.80 -22.74 42.60
C GLN A 307 -24.68 -22.85 43.64
#